data_76823e489b6efe30d9377fa2f2b251a2
#
_entry.id   76823e489b6efe30d9377fa2f2b251a2
#
_cell.length_a   1.000
_cell.length_b   1.000
_cell.length_c   1.000
_cell.angle_alpha   90.00
_cell.angle_beta   90.00
_cell.angle_gamma   90.00
#
_symmetry.space_group_name_H-M   'P 1'
#
loop_
_entity.id
_entity.type
_entity.pdbx_description
1 polymer ?
#
loop_
_entity_poly.entity_id
_entity_poly.type
_entity_poly.pdbx_seq_one_letter_code
_entity_poly.pdbx_strand_id
1 'polypeptide(L)'
;AIVISPSAGSNDDASMASLFNSTTNNKISMSVRCTKKYDRKRTIFEMQEQLRQRMAEYPEIINYRVTEGGMGGGSSNSLSVEVYGYDFDITNQFSQELKRRIENNVPGARDIHISRDDDRAELKIVFDKQKLALSGLSGASVAASVRYRVNGMTCGFLKEDGEEYDIVCRLKEEYRSSISDIEELSLTTATGQIVKLKELATVEEYWCPPTIERKNRQRYLTMSVTPYNTSLGEVAKSVQGELDQMNIPQGVHVALAGSYQDQQETSSNMLTLALLIIMLVYIVM
;
A
#
# COMPACT_ATOMS: atom_id res chain seq x y z
N ALA A 1 -15.54 -20.06 18.78
CA ALA A 1 -15.14 -18.71 19.17
C ALA A 1 -14.23 -18.15 18.10
N ILE A 2 -14.53 -16.98 17.65
CA ILE A 2 -13.75 -16.27 16.65
C ILE A 2 -13.07 -15.13 17.40
N VAL A 3 -11.76 -15.02 17.25
CA VAL A 3 -11.03 -13.86 17.72
C VAL A 3 -10.92 -12.91 16.55
N ILE A 4 -11.42 -11.69 16.72
CA ILE A 4 -11.36 -10.62 15.72
C ILE A 4 -10.43 -9.55 16.29
N SER A 5 -9.36 -9.24 15.59
CA SER A 5 -8.41 -8.19 15.94
C SER A 5 -8.40 -7.14 14.84
N PRO A 6 -9.20 -6.06 14.99
CA PRO A 6 -9.12 -4.94 14.07
C PRO A 6 -7.90 -4.06 14.40
N SER A 7 -7.27 -3.52 13.38
CA SER A 7 -6.23 -2.49 13.48
C SER A 7 -6.54 -1.39 12.48
N ALA A 8 -6.71 -0.17 12.98
CA ALA A 8 -7.01 1.01 12.17
C ALA A 8 -6.11 2.17 12.59
N GLY A 9 -5.72 2.99 11.64
CA GLY A 9 -4.88 4.16 11.88
C GLY A 9 -3.38 3.88 11.87
N SER A 10 -2.59 4.94 11.90
CA SER A 10 -1.13 4.87 12.06
C SER A 10 -0.80 4.84 13.54
N ASN A 11 -0.06 3.84 14.00
CA ASN A 11 0.59 3.91 15.30
C ASN A 11 1.79 4.84 15.17
N ASP A 12 1.74 5.98 15.87
CA ASP A 12 2.90 6.87 16.04
C ASP A 12 3.97 6.25 16.97
N ASP A 13 3.64 5.12 17.61
CA ASP A 13 4.57 4.40 18.46
C ASP A 13 5.62 3.67 17.64
N ALA A 14 6.89 3.94 17.93
CA ALA A 14 8.06 3.28 17.37
C ALA A 14 8.20 1.81 17.85
N SER A 15 7.09 1.08 17.96
CA SER A 15 7.10 -0.31 18.36
C SER A 15 7.50 -1.21 17.18
N MET A 16 8.13 -2.35 17.47
CA MET A 16 8.46 -3.36 16.44
C MET A 16 7.24 -3.77 15.61
N ALA A 17 6.03 -3.67 16.16
CA ALA A 17 4.78 -3.94 15.46
C ALA A 17 4.48 -2.92 14.36
N SER A 18 4.93 -1.66 14.49
CA SER A 18 4.75 -0.62 13.47
C SER A 18 5.62 -0.85 12.23
N LEU A 19 6.73 -1.57 12.35
CA LEU A 19 7.59 -1.95 11.24
C LEU A 19 6.94 -3.00 10.32
N PHE A 20 5.99 -3.78 10.86
CA PHE A 20 5.31 -4.84 10.12
C PHE A 20 3.88 -4.45 9.69
N ASN A 21 3.30 -3.42 10.31
CA ASN A 21 1.97 -2.92 10.01
C ASN A 21 2.06 -1.45 9.55
N SER A 22 2.30 -1.23 8.27
CA SER A 22 2.14 0.09 7.65
C SER A 22 0.64 0.40 7.51
N THR A 23 -0.03 0.64 8.63
CA THR A 23 -1.42 1.10 8.63
C THR A 23 -1.45 2.59 8.36
N THR A 24 -2.08 2.98 7.28
CA THR A 24 -2.40 4.37 6.97
C THR A 24 -3.79 4.70 7.53
N ASN A 25 -4.08 5.99 7.75
CA ASN A 25 -5.36 6.43 8.34
C ASN A 25 -6.60 6.01 7.55
N ASN A 26 -6.44 5.68 6.27
CA ASN A 26 -7.51 5.23 5.38
C ASN A 26 -7.58 3.70 5.20
N LYS A 27 -6.77 2.94 5.95
CA LYS A 27 -6.75 1.47 5.87
C LYS A 27 -7.14 0.85 7.21
N ILE A 28 -8.03 -0.14 7.14
CA ILE A 28 -8.39 -0.98 8.27
C ILE A 28 -7.91 -2.40 7.96
N SER A 29 -7.06 -2.94 8.82
CA SER A 29 -6.65 -4.33 8.76
C SER A 29 -7.40 -5.12 9.83
N MET A 30 -7.99 -6.23 9.44
CA MET A 30 -8.75 -7.07 10.36
C MET A 30 -8.26 -8.52 10.28
N SER A 31 -7.72 -9.03 11.37
CA SER A 31 -7.36 -10.44 11.48
C SER A 31 -8.47 -11.23 12.15
N VAL A 32 -8.98 -12.26 11.46
CA VAL A 32 -10.05 -13.11 11.94
C VAL A 32 -9.54 -14.53 12.15
N ARG A 33 -9.45 -14.97 13.39
CA ARG A 33 -9.05 -16.33 13.73
C ARG A 33 -10.29 -17.23 13.86
N CYS A 34 -10.41 -18.16 12.94
CA CYS A 34 -11.49 -19.15 12.93
C CYS A 34 -11.15 -20.39 13.77
N THR A 35 -12.17 -21.18 14.15
CA THR A 35 -12.00 -22.50 14.75
C THR A 35 -11.26 -23.46 13.83
N LYS A 36 -10.70 -24.53 14.37
CA LYS A 36 -9.96 -25.53 13.59
C LYS A 36 -10.84 -26.14 12.49
N LYS A 37 -10.20 -26.58 11.41
CA LYS A 37 -10.89 -27.15 10.23
C LYS A 37 -11.87 -28.27 10.57
N TYR A 38 -11.52 -29.12 11.53
CA TYR A 38 -12.33 -30.27 11.95
C TYR A 38 -13.55 -29.91 12.82
N ASP A 39 -13.52 -28.73 13.45
CA ASP A 39 -14.58 -28.26 14.35
C ASP A 39 -15.60 -27.36 13.65
N ARG A 40 -15.48 -27.18 12.33
CA ARG A 40 -16.35 -26.31 11.53
C ARG A 40 -16.95 -27.01 10.32
N LYS A 41 -18.20 -26.66 10.03
CA LYS A 41 -18.92 -27.19 8.86
C LYS A 41 -18.60 -26.42 7.56
N ARG A 42 -18.25 -25.11 7.68
CA ARG A 42 -17.97 -24.22 6.54
C ARG A 42 -16.48 -24.24 6.20
N THR A 43 -16.18 -24.23 4.92
CA THR A 43 -14.82 -24.07 4.43
C THR A 43 -14.35 -22.61 4.60
N ILE A 44 -13.05 -22.38 4.55
CA ILE A 44 -12.50 -21.01 4.62
C ILE A 44 -12.92 -20.20 3.39
N PHE A 45 -12.98 -20.84 2.25
CA PHE A 45 -13.40 -20.22 0.98
C PHE A 45 -14.85 -19.74 1.00
N GLU A 46 -15.77 -20.55 1.57
CA GLU A 46 -17.16 -20.13 1.74
C GLU A 46 -17.29 -18.93 2.67
N MET A 47 -16.49 -18.90 3.75
CA MET A 47 -16.50 -17.78 4.68
C MET A 47 -15.92 -16.50 4.05
N GLN A 48 -14.87 -16.63 3.26
CA GLN A 48 -14.30 -15.50 2.50
C GLN A 48 -15.32 -14.93 1.51
N GLU A 49 -16.02 -15.78 0.78
CA GLU A 49 -17.02 -15.33 -0.20
C GLU A 49 -18.19 -14.62 0.48
N GLN A 50 -18.70 -15.17 1.59
CA GLN A 50 -19.73 -14.49 2.37
C GLN A 50 -19.26 -13.14 2.93
N LEU A 51 -17.98 -13.03 3.29
CA LEU A 51 -17.42 -11.78 3.76
C LEU A 51 -17.31 -10.75 2.62
N ARG A 52 -16.89 -11.19 1.42
CA ARG A 52 -16.86 -10.33 0.22
C ARG A 52 -18.24 -9.79 -0.13
N GLN A 53 -19.25 -10.65 -0.13
CA GLN A 53 -20.63 -10.23 -0.41
C GLN A 53 -21.10 -9.17 0.58
N ARG A 54 -20.80 -9.34 1.87
CA ARG A 54 -21.14 -8.35 2.89
C ARG A 54 -20.36 -7.05 2.76
N MET A 55 -19.05 -7.11 2.40
CA MET A 55 -18.25 -5.90 2.19
C MET A 55 -18.75 -5.07 1.01
N ALA A 56 -19.28 -5.72 -0.03
CA ALA A 56 -19.88 -5.04 -1.19
C ALA A 56 -21.17 -4.28 -0.85
N GLU A 57 -21.83 -4.57 0.28
CA GLU A 57 -23.03 -3.87 0.73
C GLU A 57 -22.72 -2.49 1.36
N TYR A 58 -21.44 -2.23 1.68
CA TYR A 58 -21.00 -0.98 2.33
C TYR A 58 -20.36 -0.04 1.30
N PRO A 59 -21.05 1.02 0.86
CA PRO A 59 -20.52 1.94 -0.16
C PRO A 59 -19.33 2.79 0.31
N GLU A 60 -19.12 2.86 1.63
CA GLU A 60 -17.97 3.56 2.23
C GLU A 60 -16.63 2.80 2.02
N ILE A 61 -16.70 1.51 1.68
CA ILE A 61 -15.53 0.68 1.42
C ILE A 61 -15.19 0.76 -0.07
N ILE A 62 -14.21 1.56 -0.42
CA ILE A 62 -13.77 1.73 -1.81
C ILE A 62 -13.08 0.47 -2.32
N ASN A 63 -12.17 -0.09 -1.53
CA ASN A 63 -11.41 -1.30 -1.87
C ASN A 63 -11.30 -2.23 -0.67
N TYR A 64 -11.43 -3.52 -0.90
CA TYR A 64 -11.21 -4.51 0.14
C TYR A 64 -10.47 -5.74 -0.41
N ARG A 65 -9.76 -6.42 0.46
CA ARG A 65 -9.07 -7.68 0.18
C ARG A 65 -9.37 -8.68 1.28
N VAL A 66 -9.74 -9.90 0.90
CA VAL A 66 -9.96 -10.99 1.84
C VAL A 66 -8.98 -12.12 1.51
N THR A 67 -7.92 -12.22 2.31
CA THR A 67 -6.84 -13.19 2.11
C THR A 67 -6.78 -14.22 3.24
N GLU A 68 -6.20 -15.38 2.96
CA GLU A 68 -5.85 -16.33 4.01
C GLU A 68 -4.63 -15.82 4.77
N GLY A 69 -4.76 -15.73 6.10
CA GLY A 69 -3.63 -15.42 6.95
C GLY A 69 -2.72 -16.63 7.11
N GLY A 70 -1.53 -16.59 6.55
CA GLY A 70 -0.44 -17.51 6.87
C GLY A 70 0.53 -16.84 7.85
N MET A 71 1.31 -17.61 8.59
CA MET A 71 2.32 -17.13 9.52
C MET A 71 3.56 -16.55 8.80
N GLY A 72 3.32 -15.57 7.93
CA GLY A 72 4.33 -14.94 7.09
C GLY A 72 3.80 -13.78 6.25
N GLY A 73 2.55 -13.34 6.48
CA GLY A 73 2.03 -12.07 5.98
C GLY A 73 1.80 -11.93 4.48
N GLY A 74 2.05 -12.95 3.67
CA GLY A 74 1.81 -12.93 2.23
C GLY A 74 0.86 -14.05 1.81
N SER A 75 -0.11 -13.74 0.98
CA SER A 75 -0.83 -14.78 0.23
C SER A 75 0.18 -15.45 -0.70
N SER A 76 0.63 -16.65 -0.32
CA SER A 76 1.60 -17.41 -1.11
C SER A 76 1.07 -17.87 -2.47
N ASN A 77 -0.20 -17.58 -2.76
CA ASN A 77 -0.89 -18.05 -3.96
C ASN A 77 -1.55 -16.90 -4.73
N SER A 78 -0.81 -15.80 -4.94
CA SER A 78 -1.27 -14.70 -5.78
C SER A 78 -0.38 -14.53 -7.01
N LEU A 79 -0.99 -14.22 -8.15
CA LEU A 79 -0.31 -13.79 -9.35
C LEU A 79 0.03 -12.32 -9.21
N SER A 80 1.29 -11.97 -9.43
CA SER A 80 1.73 -10.58 -9.53
C SER A 80 1.98 -10.23 -11.00
N VAL A 81 1.32 -9.20 -11.49
CA VAL A 81 1.56 -8.61 -12.81
C VAL A 81 2.29 -7.31 -12.59
N GLU A 82 3.54 -7.25 -13.01
CA GLU A 82 4.38 -6.06 -12.91
C GLU A 82 4.29 -5.25 -14.21
N VAL A 83 3.83 -4.01 -14.12
CA VAL A 83 3.69 -3.10 -15.24
C VAL A 83 4.73 -2.00 -15.10
N TYR A 84 5.73 -2.02 -15.97
CA TYR A 84 6.86 -1.09 -15.99
C TYR A 84 6.59 0.08 -16.92
N GLY A 85 6.94 1.28 -16.51
CA GLY A 85 6.86 2.46 -17.37
C GLY A 85 7.38 3.72 -16.68
N TYR A 86 7.85 4.67 -17.47
CA TYR A 86 8.33 5.96 -16.95
C TYR A 86 7.19 6.94 -16.69
N ASP A 87 6.19 6.93 -17.58
CA ASP A 87 5.01 7.77 -17.49
C ASP A 87 3.98 7.10 -16.61
N PHE A 88 3.67 7.72 -15.47
CA PHE A 88 2.73 7.18 -14.50
C PHE A 88 1.29 7.16 -15.01
N ASP A 89 0.90 8.17 -15.79
CA ASP A 89 -0.48 8.29 -16.22
C ASP A 89 -0.80 7.23 -17.27
N ILE A 90 0.11 7.02 -18.23
CA ILE A 90 0.00 5.97 -19.23
C ILE A 90 0.02 4.59 -18.57
N THR A 91 0.94 4.37 -17.63
CA THR A 91 1.08 3.10 -16.91
C THR A 91 -0.16 2.80 -16.06
N ASN A 92 -0.71 3.82 -15.40
CA ASN A 92 -1.92 3.68 -14.59
C ASN A 92 -3.16 3.39 -15.46
N GLN A 93 -3.35 4.14 -16.54
CA GLN A 93 -4.47 3.91 -17.46
C GLN A 93 -4.43 2.50 -18.04
N PHE A 94 -3.25 2.04 -18.46
CA PHE A 94 -3.06 0.67 -18.95
C PHE A 94 -3.37 -0.37 -17.87
N SER A 95 -2.91 -0.16 -16.64
CA SER A 95 -3.15 -1.07 -15.52
C SER A 95 -4.63 -1.14 -15.14
N GLN A 96 -5.35 -0.01 -15.17
CA GLN A 96 -6.79 0.02 -14.91
C GLN A 96 -7.58 -0.69 -16.02
N GLU A 97 -7.20 -0.51 -17.27
CA GLU A 97 -7.85 -1.23 -18.39
C GLU A 97 -7.57 -2.73 -18.30
N LEU A 98 -6.35 -3.14 -17.96
CA LEU A 98 -5.99 -4.54 -17.75
C LEU A 98 -6.79 -5.14 -16.57
N LYS A 99 -6.90 -4.42 -15.46
CA LYS A 99 -7.73 -4.80 -14.30
C LYS A 99 -9.16 -5.07 -14.73
N ARG A 100 -9.78 -4.15 -15.45
CA ARG A 100 -11.14 -4.25 -15.93
C ARG A 100 -11.35 -5.48 -16.85
N ARG A 101 -10.40 -5.77 -17.74
CA ARG A 101 -10.45 -6.94 -18.60
C ARG A 101 -10.33 -8.24 -17.82
N ILE A 102 -9.40 -8.30 -16.87
CA ILE A 102 -9.23 -9.49 -16.03
C ILE A 102 -10.48 -9.74 -15.19
N GLU A 103 -11.10 -8.70 -14.62
CA GLU A 103 -12.34 -8.80 -13.85
C GLU A 103 -13.49 -9.39 -14.68
N ASN A 104 -13.60 -8.99 -15.95
CA ASN A 104 -14.70 -9.41 -16.81
C ASN A 104 -14.45 -10.75 -17.51
N ASN A 105 -13.21 -11.05 -17.92
CA ASN A 105 -12.91 -12.12 -18.85
C ASN A 105 -12.19 -13.32 -18.22
N VAL A 106 -11.59 -13.15 -17.03
CA VAL A 106 -10.81 -14.22 -16.38
C VAL A 106 -11.63 -14.86 -15.25
N PRO A 107 -12.29 -16.00 -15.50
CA PRO A 107 -13.00 -16.70 -14.44
C PRO A 107 -12.01 -17.20 -13.39
N GLY A 108 -12.35 -16.97 -12.13
CA GLY A 108 -11.50 -17.36 -11.01
C GLY A 108 -10.45 -16.33 -10.60
N ALA A 109 -10.36 -15.18 -11.25
CA ALA A 109 -9.61 -14.03 -10.74
C ALA A 109 -10.44 -13.28 -9.70
N ARG A 110 -9.87 -13.02 -8.53
CA ARG A 110 -10.51 -12.29 -7.43
C ARG A 110 -9.51 -11.32 -6.80
N ASP A 111 -10.05 -10.34 -6.04
CA ASP A 111 -9.28 -9.37 -5.26
C ASP A 111 -8.14 -8.73 -6.08
N ILE A 112 -8.50 -8.23 -7.28
CA ILE A 112 -7.54 -7.60 -8.18
C ILE A 112 -7.21 -6.21 -7.63
N HIS A 113 -5.96 -6.03 -7.25
CA HIS A 113 -5.47 -4.81 -6.62
C HIS A 113 -4.25 -4.28 -7.35
N ILE A 114 -4.26 -2.98 -7.61
CA ILE A 114 -3.12 -2.25 -8.19
C ILE A 114 -2.45 -1.49 -7.05
N SER A 115 -1.12 -1.50 -6.98
CA SER A 115 -0.37 -0.83 -5.91
C SER A 115 -0.62 0.69 -5.86
N ARG A 116 -1.12 1.28 -6.94
CA ARG A 116 -1.47 2.69 -7.03
C ARG A 116 -2.92 3.01 -6.65
N ASP A 117 -3.80 2.02 -6.47
CA ASP A 117 -5.17 2.26 -5.98
C ASP A 117 -5.19 2.82 -4.54
N ASP A 118 -4.03 2.94 -3.92
CA ASP A 118 -3.81 3.45 -2.57
C ASP A 118 -3.44 4.95 -2.53
N ASP A 119 -3.70 5.72 -3.59
CA ASP A 119 -3.46 7.15 -3.58
C ASP A 119 -4.18 7.81 -2.40
N ARG A 120 -3.50 8.70 -1.72
CA ARG A 120 -4.05 9.44 -0.57
C ARG A 120 -3.93 10.93 -0.76
N ALA A 121 -4.89 11.63 -0.16
CA ALA A 121 -4.84 13.07 -0.07
C ALA A 121 -3.74 13.49 0.91
N GLU A 122 -2.84 14.32 0.46
CA GLU A 122 -1.82 14.98 1.27
C GLU A 122 -1.99 16.49 1.15
N LEU A 123 -1.66 17.22 2.20
CA LEU A 123 -1.62 18.67 2.15
C LEU A 123 -0.21 19.13 1.74
N LYS A 124 -0.13 19.75 0.58
CA LYS A 124 1.10 20.31 0.03
C LYS A 124 1.17 21.80 0.34
N ILE A 125 2.22 22.20 1.04
CA ILE A 125 2.48 23.61 1.32
C ILE A 125 3.45 24.14 0.26
N VAL A 126 2.95 25.03 -0.60
CA VAL A 126 3.72 25.67 -1.68
C VAL A 126 4.17 27.04 -1.21
N PHE A 127 5.47 27.21 -0.94
CA PHE A 127 6.03 28.45 -0.44
C PHE A 127 6.26 29.47 -1.56
N ASP A 128 5.90 30.73 -1.29
CA ASP A 128 6.31 31.87 -2.08
C ASP A 128 7.72 32.32 -1.64
N LYS A 129 8.71 32.03 -2.48
CA LYS A 129 10.12 32.31 -2.18
C LYS A 129 10.41 33.81 -1.97
N GLN A 130 9.69 34.69 -2.67
CA GLN A 130 9.88 36.13 -2.57
C GLN A 130 9.37 36.65 -1.22
N LYS A 131 8.17 36.23 -0.84
CA LYS A 131 7.56 36.60 0.45
C LYS A 131 8.33 36.06 1.64
N LEU A 132 8.87 34.80 1.53
CA LEU A 132 9.75 34.24 2.54
C LEU A 132 11.02 35.10 2.73
N ALA A 133 11.67 35.48 1.63
CA ALA A 133 12.87 36.29 1.68
C ALA A 133 12.61 37.68 2.31
N LEU A 134 11.50 38.33 1.95
CA LEU A 134 11.09 39.62 2.54
C LEU A 134 10.80 39.50 4.05
N SER A 135 10.29 38.36 4.50
CA SER A 135 10.00 38.10 5.91
C SER A 135 11.23 37.63 6.72
N GLY A 136 12.38 37.43 6.06
CA GLY A 136 13.60 36.90 6.68
C GLY A 136 13.44 35.44 7.14
N LEU A 137 12.47 34.68 6.55
CA LEU A 137 12.22 33.29 6.90
C LEU A 137 12.76 32.36 5.80
N SER A 138 13.24 31.21 6.19
CA SER A 138 13.58 30.12 5.27
C SER A 138 12.45 29.12 5.17
N GLY A 139 12.29 28.47 4.01
CA GLY A 139 11.32 27.39 3.85
C GLY A 139 11.50 26.28 4.88
N ALA A 140 12.76 25.96 5.23
CA ALA A 140 13.08 24.96 6.25
C ALA A 140 12.58 25.36 7.66
N SER A 141 12.76 26.63 8.05
CA SER A 141 12.29 27.11 9.36
C SER A 141 10.76 27.13 9.46
N VAL A 142 10.08 27.52 8.37
CA VAL A 142 8.61 27.48 8.29
C VAL A 142 8.11 26.04 8.34
N ALA A 143 8.68 25.15 7.55
CA ALA A 143 8.30 23.73 7.53
C ALA A 143 8.50 23.08 8.92
N ALA A 144 9.62 23.36 9.60
CA ALA A 144 9.85 22.88 10.96
C ALA A 144 8.80 23.40 11.94
N SER A 145 8.46 24.70 11.85
CA SER A 145 7.44 25.32 12.71
C SER A 145 6.06 24.72 12.51
N VAL A 146 5.66 24.46 11.26
CA VAL A 146 4.39 23.78 10.94
C VAL A 146 4.40 22.36 11.48
N ARG A 147 5.46 21.59 11.23
CA ARG A 147 5.63 20.23 11.71
C ARG A 147 5.47 20.12 13.22
N TYR A 148 6.16 20.98 13.99
CA TYR A 148 6.09 20.96 15.46
C TYR A 148 4.70 21.27 15.99
N ARG A 149 3.96 22.15 15.31
CA ARG A 149 2.61 22.53 15.74
C ARG A 149 1.58 21.48 15.37
N VAL A 150 1.69 20.83 14.22
CA VAL A 150 0.74 19.84 13.73
C VAL A 150 1.03 18.45 14.28
N ASN A 151 2.27 17.94 14.14
CA ASN A 151 2.64 16.60 14.59
C ASN A 151 3.06 16.59 16.06
N GLY A 152 3.57 17.69 16.55
CA GLY A 152 4.13 17.79 17.90
C GLY A 152 5.64 17.67 17.94
N MET A 153 6.16 17.98 19.12
CA MET A 153 7.59 17.90 19.46
C MET A 153 7.71 17.30 20.85
N THR A 154 8.59 16.33 21.04
CA THR A 154 8.94 15.84 22.37
C THR A 154 9.73 16.92 23.11
N CYS A 155 9.14 17.46 24.16
CA CYS A 155 9.71 18.56 24.96
C CYS A 155 10.49 18.07 26.19
N GLY A 156 10.30 16.80 26.56
CA GLY A 156 10.95 16.21 27.73
C GLY A 156 10.38 14.83 28.03
N PHE A 157 10.81 14.25 29.14
CA PHE A 157 10.39 12.95 29.62
C PHE A 157 9.89 13.06 31.05
N LEU A 158 8.78 12.38 31.34
CA LEU A 158 8.30 12.15 32.70
C LEU A 158 8.80 10.76 33.13
N LYS A 159 9.50 10.73 34.27
CA LYS A 159 9.94 9.48 34.90
C LYS A 159 9.04 9.17 36.09
N GLU A 160 8.30 8.10 36.00
CA GLU A 160 7.37 7.68 37.04
C GLU A 160 7.39 6.14 37.15
N ASP A 161 7.47 5.63 38.36
CA ASP A 161 7.46 4.18 38.68
C ASP A 161 8.53 3.35 37.92
N GLY A 162 9.65 3.95 37.55
CA GLY A 162 10.74 3.29 36.80
C GLY A 162 10.53 3.24 35.29
N GLU A 163 9.45 3.82 34.81
CA GLU A 163 9.17 4.00 33.38
C GLU A 163 9.39 5.46 32.94
N GLU A 164 9.64 5.66 31.66
CA GLU A 164 9.93 6.95 31.05
C GLU A 164 8.88 7.23 29.96
N TYR A 165 8.12 8.33 30.12
CA TYR A 165 7.05 8.74 29.23
C TYR A 165 7.43 10.01 28.50
N ASP A 166 7.24 10.05 27.17
CA ASP A 166 7.46 11.23 26.36
C ASP A 166 6.44 12.33 26.64
N ILE A 167 6.91 13.57 26.90
CA ILE A 167 6.05 14.74 26.96
C ILE A 167 6.01 15.37 25.57
N VAL A 168 4.89 15.24 24.86
CA VAL A 168 4.71 15.78 23.51
C VAL A 168 3.89 17.07 23.55
N CYS A 169 4.47 18.17 23.08
CA CYS A 169 3.76 19.43 22.89
C CYS A 169 3.27 19.58 21.45
N ARG A 170 1.97 19.77 21.26
CA ARG A 170 1.35 20.05 19.95
C ARG A 170 0.12 20.94 20.10
N LEU A 171 -0.35 21.50 19.00
CA LEU A 171 -1.61 22.25 19.00
C LEU A 171 -2.79 21.29 19.30
N LYS A 172 -3.82 21.84 19.93
CA LYS A 172 -5.08 21.11 20.11
C LYS A 172 -5.67 20.75 18.75
N GLU A 173 -6.45 19.69 18.69
CA GLU A 173 -7.04 19.17 17.46
C GLU A 173 -7.90 20.21 16.73
N GLU A 174 -8.66 21.00 17.47
CA GLU A 174 -9.49 22.09 16.95
C GLU A 174 -8.75 23.17 16.16
N TYR A 175 -7.42 23.28 16.32
CA TYR A 175 -6.57 24.27 15.63
C TYR A 175 -5.64 23.63 14.56
N ARG A 176 -5.87 22.38 14.18
CA ARG A 176 -5.05 21.67 13.20
C ARG A 176 -5.83 20.64 12.37
N SER A 177 -7.17 20.67 12.43
CA SER A 177 -8.03 19.68 11.79
C SER A 177 -8.45 20.06 10.37
N SER A 178 -8.37 21.34 10.01
CA SER A 178 -8.76 21.83 8.69
C SER A 178 -7.63 22.52 7.95
N ILE A 179 -7.76 22.69 6.63
CA ILE A 179 -6.81 23.45 5.81
C ILE A 179 -6.74 24.89 6.31
N SER A 180 -7.90 25.49 6.62
CA SER A 180 -7.98 26.84 7.18
C SER A 180 -7.17 27.02 8.46
N ASP A 181 -7.17 26.02 9.35
CA ASP A 181 -6.41 26.09 10.60
C ASP A 181 -4.90 26.11 10.33
N ILE A 182 -4.46 25.35 9.33
CA ILE A 182 -3.05 25.33 8.92
C ILE A 182 -2.66 26.67 8.28
N GLU A 183 -3.51 27.26 7.45
CA GLU A 183 -3.28 28.56 6.82
C GLU A 183 -3.19 29.71 7.83
N GLU A 184 -3.96 29.62 8.92
CA GLU A 184 -4.00 30.62 9.99
C GLU A 184 -2.84 30.48 11.02
N LEU A 185 -1.96 29.46 10.85
CA LEU A 185 -0.81 29.29 11.74
C LEU A 185 0.08 30.51 11.77
N SER A 186 0.31 31.04 12.98
CA SER A 186 1.14 32.22 13.21
C SER A 186 2.61 31.84 13.28
N LEU A 187 3.45 32.49 12.52
CA LEU A 187 4.90 32.30 12.45
C LEU A 187 5.59 33.57 12.94
N THR A 188 6.67 33.38 13.67
CA THR A 188 7.46 34.54 14.16
C THR A 188 8.68 34.74 13.28
N THR A 189 8.83 35.94 12.71
CA THR A 189 9.99 36.31 11.89
C THR A 189 11.22 36.54 12.77
N ALA A 190 12.40 36.64 12.17
CA ALA A 190 13.65 36.97 12.90
C ALA A 190 13.60 38.35 13.58
N THR A 191 12.75 39.26 13.12
CA THR A 191 12.51 40.57 13.69
C THR A 191 11.48 40.60 14.81
N GLY A 192 10.87 39.44 15.16
CA GLY A 192 9.80 39.32 16.16
C GLY A 192 8.39 39.63 15.64
N GLN A 193 8.23 39.94 14.36
CA GLN A 193 6.92 40.17 13.76
C GLN A 193 6.18 38.85 13.58
N ILE A 194 4.87 38.86 13.81
CA ILE A 194 4.01 37.68 13.60
C ILE A 194 3.39 37.77 12.20
N VAL A 195 3.57 36.71 11.40
CA VAL A 195 3.05 36.57 10.03
C VAL A 195 2.28 35.26 9.96
N LYS A 196 1.16 35.23 9.26
CA LYS A 196 0.36 34.01 9.05
C LYS A 196 0.92 33.17 7.90
N LEU A 197 0.77 31.84 7.99
CA LEU A 197 1.26 30.93 6.95
C LEU A 197 0.67 31.26 5.58
N LYS A 198 -0.63 31.59 5.50
CA LYS A 198 -1.30 31.98 4.26
C LYS A 198 -0.70 33.18 3.54
N GLU A 199 0.04 34.04 4.24
CA GLU A 199 0.75 35.17 3.65
C GLU A 199 2.04 34.73 2.94
N LEU A 200 2.62 33.59 3.34
CA LEU A 200 3.91 33.08 2.88
C LEU A 200 3.80 31.87 1.97
N ALA A 201 2.66 31.17 2.02
CA ALA A 201 2.47 29.90 1.33
C ALA A 201 0.99 29.67 0.99
N THR A 202 0.76 28.82 0.01
CA THR A 202 -0.57 28.28 -0.32
C THR A 202 -0.62 26.82 0.12
N VAL A 203 -1.73 26.40 0.74
CA VAL A 203 -1.97 25.02 1.12
C VAL A 203 -2.90 24.40 0.09
N GLU A 204 -2.43 23.37 -0.60
CA GLU A 204 -3.17 22.68 -1.66
C GLU A 204 -3.36 21.21 -1.27
N GLU A 205 -4.56 20.70 -1.53
CA GLU A 205 -4.80 19.26 -1.46
C GLU A 205 -4.20 18.59 -2.69
N TYR A 206 -3.36 17.59 -2.46
CA TYR A 206 -2.64 16.87 -3.51
C TYR A 206 -2.82 15.37 -3.33
N TRP A 207 -3.30 14.72 -4.36
CA TRP A 207 -3.41 13.26 -4.39
C TRP A 207 -2.12 12.66 -4.96
N CYS A 208 -1.49 11.83 -4.19
CA CYS A 208 -0.27 11.17 -4.62
C CYS A 208 -0.17 9.73 -4.14
N PRO A 209 0.51 8.88 -4.90
CA PRO A 209 0.83 7.55 -4.43
C PRO A 209 1.81 7.65 -3.24
N PRO A 210 1.54 6.92 -2.14
CA PRO A 210 2.38 6.97 -0.94
C PRO A 210 3.79 6.45 -1.18
N THR A 211 3.94 5.59 -2.18
CA THR A 211 5.21 4.91 -2.48
C THR A 211 5.42 4.82 -3.99
N ILE A 212 6.63 5.11 -4.42
CA ILE A 212 7.06 4.89 -5.81
C ILE A 212 8.02 3.71 -5.82
N GLU A 213 7.54 2.57 -6.30
CA GLU A 213 8.34 1.35 -6.39
C GLU A 213 9.23 1.34 -7.62
N ARG A 214 10.44 0.80 -7.44
CA ARG A 214 11.40 0.62 -8.53
C ARG A 214 12.04 -0.76 -8.45
N LYS A 215 12.14 -1.43 -9.58
CA LYS A 215 12.85 -2.68 -9.77
C LYS A 215 13.80 -2.51 -10.95
N ASN A 216 15.06 -2.87 -10.80
CA ASN A 216 16.09 -2.69 -11.82
C ASN A 216 16.18 -1.24 -12.34
N ARG A 217 16.05 -0.25 -11.46
CA ARG A 217 16.05 1.20 -11.75
C ARG A 217 14.85 1.70 -12.57
N GLN A 218 13.91 0.85 -12.94
CA GLN A 218 12.68 1.21 -13.63
C GLN A 218 11.53 1.34 -12.63
N ARG A 219 10.64 2.29 -12.87
CA ARG A 219 9.40 2.42 -12.11
C ARG A 219 8.44 1.32 -12.55
N TYR A 220 7.71 0.75 -11.61
CA TYR A 220 6.69 -0.25 -11.92
C TYR A 220 5.49 -0.12 -10.99
N LEU A 221 4.38 -0.65 -11.44
CA LEU A 221 3.18 -0.87 -10.67
C LEU A 221 2.98 -2.37 -10.54
N THR A 222 2.54 -2.81 -9.37
CA THR A 222 2.21 -4.21 -9.15
C THR A 222 0.69 -4.37 -9.14
N MET A 223 0.18 -5.24 -9.99
CA MET A 223 -1.19 -5.71 -9.93
C MET A 223 -1.17 -7.12 -9.33
N SER A 224 -1.83 -7.30 -8.20
CA SER A 224 -1.99 -8.62 -7.59
C SER A 224 -3.37 -9.20 -7.92
N VAL A 225 -3.39 -10.46 -8.31
CA VAL A 225 -4.60 -11.21 -8.65
C VAL A 225 -4.63 -12.48 -7.82
N THR A 226 -5.70 -12.69 -7.07
CA THR A 226 -5.86 -13.88 -6.22
C THR A 226 -6.69 -14.94 -6.97
N PRO A 227 -6.17 -16.17 -7.18
CA PRO A 227 -6.95 -17.26 -7.75
C PRO A 227 -8.06 -17.71 -6.81
N TYR A 228 -9.22 -17.97 -7.34
CA TYR A 228 -10.36 -18.54 -6.63
C TYR A 228 -10.90 -19.76 -7.34
N ASN A 229 -10.91 -20.90 -6.68
CA ASN A 229 -11.38 -22.19 -7.19
C ASN A 229 -10.72 -22.62 -8.52
N THR A 230 -9.52 -22.13 -8.78
CA THR A 230 -8.72 -22.45 -9.97
C THR A 230 -7.24 -22.43 -9.62
N SER A 231 -6.39 -23.00 -10.47
CA SER A 231 -4.96 -23.00 -10.23
C SER A 231 -4.32 -21.64 -10.61
N LEU A 232 -3.20 -21.29 -9.94
CA LEU A 232 -2.44 -20.11 -10.27
C LEU A 232 -1.99 -20.11 -11.75
N GLY A 233 -1.60 -21.26 -12.26
CA GLY A 233 -1.17 -21.42 -13.65
C GLY A 233 -2.28 -21.18 -14.68
N GLU A 234 -3.52 -21.57 -14.37
CA GLU A 234 -4.68 -21.30 -15.24
C GLU A 234 -5.01 -19.81 -15.28
N VAL A 235 -5.03 -19.15 -14.11
CA VAL A 235 -5.22 -17.69 -14.03
C VAL A 235 -4.11 -16.97 -14.78
N ALA A 236 -2.85 -17.38 -14.60
CA ALA A 236 -1.71 -16.79 -15.29
C ALA A 236 -1.81 -16.91 -16.82
N LYS A 237 -2.21 -18.09 -17.33
CA LYS A 237 -2.44 -18.30 -18.77
C LYS A 237 -3.56 -17.42 -19.30
N SER A 238 -4.67 -17.31 -18.55
CA SER A 238 -5.80 -16.47 -18.95
C SER A 238 -5.43 -14.99 -18.97
N VAL A 239 -4.69 -14.53 -17.95
CA VAL A 239 -4.16 -13.15 -17.88
C VAL A 239 -3.18 -12.89 -19.03
N GLN A 240 -2.30 -13.85 -19.36
CA GLN A 240 -1.40 -13.73 -20.50
C GLN A 240 -2.18 -13.62 -21.81
N GLY A 241 -3.25 -14.40 -21.98
CA GLY A 241 -4.13 -14.33 -23.15
C GLY A 241 -4.82 -12.96 -23.31
N GLU A 242 -5.21 -12.33 -22.21
CA GLU A 242 -5.74 -10.95 -22.24
C GLU A 242 -4.64 -9.92 -22.58
N LEU A 243 -3.44 -10.09 -22.05
CA LEU A 243 -2.29 -9.23 -22.37
C LEU A 243 -1.91 -9.31 -23.85
N ASP A 244 -1.92 -10.50 -24.44
CA ASP A 244 -1.60 -10.72 -25.86
C ASP A 244 -2.62 -10.06 -26.80
N GLN A 245 -3.85 -9.84 -26.34
CA GLN A 245 -4.92 -9.16 -27.07
C GLN A 245 -4.94 -7.63 -26.86
N MET A 246 -4.15 -7.14 -25.90
CA MET A 246 -4.07 -5.70 -25.61
C MET A 246 -2.97 -5.03 -26.42
N ASN A 247 -3.24 -3.82 -26.86
CA ASN A 247 -2.20 -2.97 -27.43
C ASN A 247 -1.39 -2.31 -26.29
N ILE A 248 -0.18 -2.80 -26.08
CA ILE A 248 0.72 -2.27 -25.06
C ILE A 248 1.29 -0.93 -25.56
N PRO A 249 1.08 0.18 -24.82
CA PRO A 249 1.60 1.49 -25.21
C PRO A 249 3.14 1.51 -25.30
N GLN A 250 3.69 2.38 -26.15
CA GLN A 250 5.13 2.54 -26.22
C GLN A 250 5.72 2.97 -24.86
N GLY A 251 6.79 2.31 -24.44
CA GLY A 251 7.46 2.59 -23.17
C GLY A 251 6.84 1.87 -21.97
N VAL A 252 5.78 1.08 -22.15
CA VAL A 252 5.23 0.17 -21.14
C VAL A 252 5.71 -1.25 -21.40
N HIS A 253 6.14 -1.94 -20.36
CA HIS A 253 6.50 -3.35 -20.41
C HIS A 253 5.78 -4.10 -19.28
N VAL A 254 5.28 -5.30 -19.56
CA VAL A 254 4.52 -6.11 -18.60
C VAL A 254 5.22 -7.43 -18.39
N ALA A 255 5.31 -7.86 -17.13
CA ALA A 255 5.87 -9.16 -16.76
C ALA A 255 4.97 -9.84 -15.72
N LEU A 256 4.76 -11.14 -15.89
CA LEU A 256 4.18 -11.98 -14.85
C LEU A 256 5.28 -12.38 -13.87
N ALA A 257 5.06 -12.12 -12.59
CA ALA A 257 6.04 -12.27 -11.52
C ALA A 257 5.43 -12.96 -10.29
N GLY A 258 6.19 -13.00 -9.20
CA GLY A 258 5.76 -13.59 -7.93
C GLY A 258 5.73 -15.12 -7.98
N SER A 259 4.83 -15.72 -7.20
CA SER A 259 4.76 -17.18 -7.03
C SER A 259 4.63 -17.98 -8.35
N TYR A 260 4.11 -17.36 -9.40
CA TYR A 260 4.03 -17.99 -10.72
C TYR A 260 5.41 -18.14 -11.38
N GLN A 261 6.23 -17.09 -11.31
CA GLN A 261 7.60 -17.12 -11.83
C GLN A 261 8.43 -18.15 -11.06
N ASP A 262 8.36 -18.15 -9.74
CA ASP A 262 9.06 -19.10 -8.86
C ASP A 262 8.64 -20.54 -9.17
N GLN A 263 7.34 -20.77 -9.40
CA GLN A 263 6.82 -22.08 -9.78
C GLN A 263 7.32 -22.53 -11.16
N GLN A 264 7.39 -21.63 -12.12
CA GLN A 264 7.86 -21.93 -13.47
C GLN A 264 9.36 -22.27 -13.47
N GLU A 265 10.17 -21.48 -12.77
CA GLU A 265 11.60 -21.73 -12.61
C GLU A 265 11.86 -23.06 -11.88
N THR A 266 11.11 -23.32 -10.81
CA THR A 266 11.19 -24.60 -10.07
C THR A 266 10.81 -25.78 -10.96
N SER A 267 9.73 -25.66 -11.74
CA SER A 267 9.29 -26.74 -12.64
C SER A 267 10.32 -27.03 -13.73
N SER A 268 10.93 -25.99 -14.30
CA SER A 268 12.01 -26.14 -15.29
C SER A 268 13.24 -26.83 -14.70
N ASN A 269 13.63 -26.41 -13.51
CA ASN A 269 14.77 -27.00 -12.79
C ASN A 269 14.51 -28.47 -12.41
N MET A 270 13.29 -28.80 -11.97
CA MET A 270 12.89 -30.17 -11.65
C MET A 270 12.90 -31.09 -12.89
N LEU A 271 12.47 -30.58 -14.06
CA LEU A 271 12.51 -31.34 -15.29
C LEU A 271 13.95 -31.65 -15.72
N THR A 272 14.84 -30.69 -15.60
CA THR A 272 16.27 -30.85 -15.87
C THR A 272 16.89 -31.86 -14.90
N LEU A 273 16.54 -31.78 -13.61
CA LEU A 273 17.00 -32.71 -12.59
C LEU A 273 16.48 -34.14 -12.83
N ALA A 274 15.22 -34.29 -13.20
CA ALA A 274 14.62 -35.57 -13.53
C ALA A 274 15.34 -36.25 -14.70
N LEU A 275 15.64 -35.47 -15.76
CA LEU A 275 16.38 -35.98 -16.92
C LEU A 275 17.80 -36.43 -16.54
N LEU A 276 18.46 -35.65 -15.67
CA LEU A 276 19.80 -36.00 -15.15
C LEU A 276 19.76 -37.29 -14.30
N ILE A 277 18.72 -37.44 -13.45
CA ILE A 277 18.55 -38.67 -12.64
C ILE A 277 18.32 -39.86 -13.54
N ILE A 278 17.47 -39.75 -14.58
CA ILE A 278 17.26 -40.87 -15.54
C ILE A 278 18.53 -41.23 -16.26
N MET A 279 19.31 -40.24 -16.68
CA MET A 279 20.63 -40.49 -17.32
C MET A 279 21.58 -41.19 -16.38
N LEU A 280 21.66 -40.77 -15.10
CA LEU A 280 22.52 -41.37 -14.10
C LEU A 280 22.13 -42.83 -13.79
N VAL A 281 20.83 -43.10 -13.66
CA VAL A 281 20.32 -44.47 -13.48
C VAL A 281 20.68 -45.33 -14.67
N TYR A 282 20.56 -44.80 -15.89
CA TYR A 282 20.95 -45.54 -17.09
C TYR A 282 22.45 -45.85 -17.16
N ILE A 283 23.32 -44.96 -16.70
CA ILE A 283 24.78 -45.18 -16.65
C ILE A 283 25.14 -46.23 -15.59
N VAL A 284 24.39 -46.28 -14.49
CA VAL A 284 24.66 -47.24 -13.39
C VAL A 284 24.14 -48.64 -13.69
N MET A 285 23.07 -48.76 -14.50
CA MET A 285 22.54 -50.04 -14.96
C MET A 285 23.36 -50.60 -16.11
#